data_3b5fec4401ac2305194ed24fe0463f02
#
_entry.id   3b5fec4401ac2305194ed24fe0463f02
#
_cell.length_a   1.000
_cell.length_b   1.000
_cell.length_c   1.000
_cell.angle_alpha   90.00
_cell.angle_beta   90.00
_cell.angle_gamma   90.00
#
_symmetry.space_group_name_H-M   'P 1'
#
loop_
_entity.id
_entity.type
_entity.pdbx_description
1 polymer ?
#
loop_
_entity_poly.entity_id
_entity_poly.type
_entity_poly.pdbx_seq_one_letter_code
_entity_poly.pdbx_strand_id
1 'polypeptide(L)'
;MGGPATCRGKMDAMAALKDRLRSDLTAAMKARDEVTVRTLRMALTSVSKEEVAGASARELSDDEVITVLTREAKRRREAADAFAAAGRDEQAEAERAEGTVLDAYLPAQLSDAELGELVTAAIEETGASTPRDMGQVMKVLTPRVAGRAQGGRVAAEVRRRLQG
;
A
#
# COMPACT_ATOMS: atom_id res chain seq x y z
N MET A 1 13.75 10.10 40.20
CA MET A 1 14.72 10.20 39.08
C MET A 1 14.12 9.47 37.87
N GLY A 2 13.39 10.18 37.04
CA GLY A 2 12.76 9.66 35.82
C GLY A 2 13.47 10.23 34.60
N GLY A 3 14.25 9.39 33.92
CA GLY A 3 14.86 9.73 32.65
C GLY A 3 13.86 9.63 31.50
N PRO A 4 14.02 10.40 30.41
CA PRO A 4 13.06 10.43 29.30
C PRO A 4 13.26 9.22 28.38
N ALA A 5 12.51 8.15 28.65
CA ALA A 5 12.58 6.90 27.88
C ALA A 5 11.56 6.80 26.72
N THR A 6 10.83 7.87 26.40
CA THR A 6 9.65 7.77 25.51
C THR A 6 9.84 8.25 24.08
N CYS A 7 10.94 8.93 23.74
CA CYS A 7 11.15 9.41 22.37
C CYS A 7 11.86 8.41 21.45
N ARG A 8 12.68 7.50 21.99
CA ARG A 8 13.48 6.57 21.18
C ARG A 8 12.63 5.49 20.50
N GLY A 9 11.67 4.91 21.24
CA GLY A 9 10.82 3.83 20.70
C GLY A 9 9.88 4.28 19.57
N LYS A 10 9.51 5.55 19.52
CA LYS A 10 8.64 6.08 18.46
C LYS A 10 9.40 6.41 17.17
N MET A 11 10.65 6.81 17.28
CA MET A 11 11.53 7.04 16.13
C MET A 11 11.99 5.71 15.51
N ASP A 12 12.26 4.69 16.33
CA ASP A 12 12.61 3.35 15.84
C ASP A 12 11.44 2.68 15.10
N ALA A 13 10.19 2.93 15.51
CA ALA A 13 9.01 2.44 14.82
C ALA A 13 8.71 3.17 13.49
N MET A 14 9.15 4.43 13.32
CA MET A 14 8.91 5.21 12.10
C MET A 14 9.80 4.81 10.92
N ALA A 15 10.97 4.21 11.18
CA ALA A 15 11.94 3.80 10.16
C ALA A 15 11.97 2.28 9.93
N ALA A 16 11.18 1.47 10.68
CA ALA A 16 11.30 0.03 10.71
C ALA A 16 11.07 -0.64 9.34
N LEU A 17 10.06 -0.22 8.60
CA LEU A 17 9.76 -0.78 7.28
C LEU A 17 10.81 -0.39 6.24
N LYS A 18 11.26 0.85 6.24
CA LYS A 18 12.34 1.33 5.36
C LYS A 18 13.66 0.61 5.64
N ASP A 19 13.98 0.39 6.90
CA ASP A 19 15.17 -0.37 7.30
C ASP A 19 15.07 -1.84 6.90
N ARG A 20 13.88 -2.44 7.00
CA ARG A 20 13.62 -3.79 6.49
C ARG A 20 13.85 -3.87 4.98
N LEU A 21 13.34 -2.91 4.20
CA LEU A 21 13.58 -2.85 2.76
C LEU A 21 15.08 -2.78 2.44
N ARG A 22 15.86 -2.00 3.18
CA ARG A 22 17.32 -1.89 3.02
C ARG A 22 18.04 -3.18 3.38
N SER A 23 17.67 -3.80 4.48
CA SER A 23 18.24 -5.07 4.93
C SER A 23 17.97 -6.19 3.93
N ASP A 24 16.74 -6.28 3.44
CA ASP A 24 16.33 -7.28 2.45
C ASP A 24 17.00 -7.03 1.09
N LEU A 25 17.23 -5.77 0.71
CA LEU A 25 18.01 -5.42 -0.48
C LEU A 25 19.44 -5.96 -0.36
N THR A 26 20.09 -5.78 0.79
CA THR A 26 21.42 -6.29 1.04
C THR A 26 21.46 -7.83 0.95
N ALA A 27 20.47 -8.51 1.53
CA ALA A 27 20.34 -9.96 1.45
C ALA A 27 20.12 -10.45 0.02
N ALA A 28 19.25 -9.77 -0.75
CA ALA A 28 19.00 -10.09 -2.16
C ALA A 28 20.24 -9.90 -3.04
N MET A 29 21.04 -8.86 -2.78
CA MET A 29 22.32 -8.66 -3.47
C MET A 29 23.30 -9.81 -3.20
N LYS A 30 23.41 -10.29 -1.97
CA LYS A 30 24.23 -11.44 -1.60
C LYS A 30 23.75 -12.73 -2.26
N ALA A 31 22.42 -12.90 -2.34
CA ALA A 31 21.79 -14.06 -2.98
C ALA A 31 21.79 -13.99 -4.51
N ARG A 32 22.19 -12.87 -5.11
CA ARG A 32 22.12 -12.59 -6.55
C ARG A 32 20.70 -12.70 -7.13
N ASP A 33 19.70 -12.34 -6.31
CA ASP A 33 18.31 -12.25 -6.73
C ASP A 33 18.07 -10.91 -7.42
N GLU A 34 18.24 -10.88 -8.74
CA GLU A 34 18.20 -9.67 -9.55
C GLU A 34 16.82 -9.01 -9.54
N VAL A 35 15.74 -9.79 -9.52
CA VAL A 35 14.37 -9.28 -9.49
C VAL A 35 14.12 -8.54 -8.18
N THR A 36 14.44 -9.15 -7.07
CA THR A 36 14.27 -8.52 -5.75
C THR A 36 15.17 -7.30 -5.60
N VAL A 37 16.44 -7.37 -6.04
CA VAL A 37 17.36 -6.22 -6.01
C VAL A 37 16.79 -5.03 -6.79
N ARG A 38 16.35 -5.25 -8.02
CA ARG A 38 15.80 -4.20 -8.88
C ARG A 38 14.54 -3.59 -8.26
N THR A 39 13.65 -4.43 -7.80
CA THR A 39 12.37 -4.00 -7.20
C THR A 39 12.58 -3.19 -5.93
N LEU A 40 13.43 -3.65 -5.01
CA LEU A 40 13.69 -2.94 -3.76
C LEU A 40 14.46 -1.64 -3.97
N ARG A 41 15.38 -1.57 -4.92
CA ARG A 41 16.03 -0.31 -5.30
C ARG A 41 15.02 0.72 -5.79
N MET A 42 14.09 0.32 -6.65
CA MET A 42 13.04 1.20 -7.15
C MET A 42 12.11 1.66 -6.02
N ALA A 43 11.70 0.73 -5.14
CA ALA A 43 10.87 1.05 -3.99
C ALA A 43 11.54 2.09 -3.07
N LEU A 44 12.79 1.89 -2.72
CA LEU A 44 13.57 2.82 -1.90
C LEU A 44 13.77 4.18 -2.60
N THR A 45 13.94 4.19 -3.92
CA THR A 45 13.99 5.43 -4.70
C THR A 45 12.67 6.19 -4.64
N SER A 46 11.54 5.50 -4.75
CA SER A 46 10.21 6.11 -4.64
C SER A 46 9.96 6.67 -3.25
N VAL A 47 10.36 5.96 -2.20
CA VAL A 47 10.32 6.46 -0.81
C VAL A 47 11.17 7.71 -0.66
N SER A 48 12.40 7.72 -1.14
CA SER A 48 13.31 8.87 -1.05
C SER A 48 12.78 10.09 -1.80
N LYS A 49 12.15 9.89 -2.95
CA LYS A 49 11.50 10.99 -3.69
C LYS A 49 10.36 11.62 -2.89
N GLU A 50 9.54 10.81 -2.24
CA GLU A 50 8.44 11.31 -1.40
C GLU A 50 8.98 12.06 -0.17
N GLU A 51 10.08 11.61 0.42
CA GLU A 51 10.72 12.27 1.57
C GLU A 51 11.21 13.69 1.28
N VAL A 52 11.54 13.98 0.02
CA VAL A 52 12.03 15.30 -0.41
C VAL A 52 11.01 16.09 -1.23
N ALA A 53 9.81 15.56 -1.45
CA ALA A 53 8.80 16.19 -2.30
C ALA A 53 8.14 17.43 -1.68
N GLY A 54 8.19 17.57 -0.35
CA GLY A 54 7.59 18.67 0.37
C GLY A 54 8.51 19.90 0.51
N ALA A 55 8.07 20.90 1.27
CA ALA A 55 8.83 22.12 1.53
C ALA A 55 10.14 21.87 2.30
N SER A 56 10.21 20.79 3.07
CA SER A 56 11.42 20.34 3.76
C SER A 56 11.51 18.81 3.68
N ALA A 57 12.74 18.30 3.62
CA ALA A 57 12.99 16.86 3.68
C ALA A 57 12.55 16.30 5.04
N ARG A 58 11.88 15.16 5.03
CA ARG A 58 11.44 14.45 6.23
C ARG A 58 11.45 12.94 6.00
N GLU A 59 11.57 12.19 7.06
CA GLU A 59 11.44 10.74 7.01
C GLU A 59 9.97 10.33 6.99
N LEU A 60 9.62 9.34 6.13
CA LEU A 60 8.27 8.80 6.07
C LEU A 60 8.02 7.83 7.22
N SER A 61 6.80 7.85 7.77
CA SER A 61 6.32 6.81 8.67
C SER A 61 6.12 5.48 7.93
N ASP A 62 6.01 4.38 8.66
CA ASP A 62 5.73 3.06 8.07
C ASP A 62 4.43 3.07 7.25
N ASP A 63 3.37 3.72 7.73
CA ASP A 63 2.09 3.84 6.99
C ASP A 63 2.26 4.62 5.67
N GLU A 64 3.07 5.66 5.68
CA GLU A 64 3.39 6.42 4.47
C GLU A 64 4.24 5.60 3.49
N VAL A 65 5.19 4.80 3.99
CA VAL A 65 5.96 3.86 3.17
C VAL A 65 5.03 2.80 2.56
N ILE A 66 4.10 2.25 3.33
CA ILE A 66 3.07 1.32 2.80
C ILE A 66 2.27 1.97 1.68
N THR A 67 1.88 3.23 1.82
CA THR A 67 1.17 3.97 0.77
C THR A 67 2.00 4.07 -0.52
N VAL A 68 3.29 4.37 -0.41
CA VAL A 68 4.20 4.41 -1.56
C VAL A 68 4.30 3.03 -2.22
N LEU A 69 4.52 1.98 -1.43
CA LEU A 69 4.64 0.61 -1.94
C LEU A 69 3.34 0.12 -2.59
N THR A 70 2.19 0.48 -2.03
CA THR A 70 0.86 0.15 -2.59
C THR A 70 0.70 0.76 -3.98
N ARG A 71 1.10 2.00 -4.15
CA ARG A 71 1.09 2.71 -5.43
C ARG A 71 2.02 2.05 -6.46
N GLU A 72 3.21 1.67 -6.04
CA GLU A 72 4.17 0.96 -6.90
C GLU A 72 3.65 -0.44 -7.30
N ALA A 73 3.09 -1.20 -6.36
CA ALA A 73 2.48 -2.50 -6.65
C ALA A 73 1.31 -2.39 -7.64
N LYS A 74 0.48 -1.36 -7.50
CA LYS A 74 -0.60 -1.06 -8.45
C LYS A 74 -0.07 -0.80 -9.86
N ARG A 75 0.99 0.01 -9.98
CA ARG A 75 1.64 0.28 -11.28
C ARG A 75 2.15 -1.00 -11.94
N ARG A 76 2.73 -1.93 -11.15
CA ARG A 76 3.19 -3.22 -11.66
C ARG A 76 2.04 -4.07 -12.20
N ARG A 77 0.92 -4.12 -11.50
CA ARG A 77 -0.27 -4.83 -11.98
C ARG A 77 -0.82 -4.24 -13.27
N GLU A 78 -0.97 -2.92 -13.34
CA GLU A 78 -1.44 -2.21 -14.53
C GLU A 78 -0.50 -2.42 -15.73
N ALA A 79 0.82 -2.37 -15.51
CA ALA A 79 1.81 -2.65 -16.55
C ALA A 79 1.75 -4.10 -17.02
N ALA A 80 1.62 -5.07 -16.10
CA ALA A 80 1.48 -6.48 -16.44
C ALA A 80 0.23 -6.73 -17.30
N ASP A 81 -0.90 -6.13 -16.94
CA ASP A 81 -2.15 -6.26 -17.68
C ASP A 81 -2.02 -5.64 -19.09
N ALA A 82 -1.37 -4.48 -19.21
CA ALA A 82 -1.12 -3.84 -20.48
C ALA A 82 -0.18 -4.66 -21.39
N PHE A 83 0.88 -5.24 -20.84
CA PHE A 83 1.78 -6.12 -21.58
C PHE A 83 1.08 -7.40 -22.02
N ALA A 84 0.30 -8.04 -21.15
CA ALA A 84 -0.47 -9.22 -21.48
C ALA A 84 -1.48 -8.95 -22.60
N ALA A 85 -2.21 -7.84 -22.53
CA ALA A 85 -3.14 -7.41 -23.58
C ALA A 85 -2.45 -7.16 -24.93
N ALA A 86 -1.18 -6.77 -24.91
CA ALA A 86 -0.37 -6.57 -26.12
C ALA A 86 0.35 -7.84 -26.60
N GLY A 87 0.11 -9.00 -25.98
CA GLY A 87 0.77 -10.27 -26.32
C GLY A 87 2.25 -10.34 -25.89
N ARG A 88 2.66 -9.48 -24.97
CA ARG A 88 4.03 -9.42 -24.42
C ARG A 88 4.11 -10.17 -23.10
N ASP A 89 3.98 -11.48 -23.14
CA ASP A 89 3.83 -12.30 -21.94
C ASP A 89 5.06 -12.29 -21.04
N GLU A 90 6.27 -12.26 -21.61
CA GLU A 90 7.51 -12.19 -20.83
C GLU A 90 7.61 -10.90 -20.03
N GLN A 91 7.24 -9.76 -20.62
CA GLN A 91 7.22 -8.49 -19.89
C GLN A 91 6.10 -8.47 -18.83
N ALA A 92 4.95 -9.06 -19.13
CA ALA A 92 3.87 -9.19 -18.16
C ALA A 92 4.30 -10.01 -16.94
N GLU A 93 4.98 -11.14 -17.16
CA GLU A 93 5.50 -11.98 -16.06
C GLU A 93 6.60 -11.26 -15.25
N ALA A 94 7.47 -10.48 -15.90
CA ALA A 94 8.47 -9.69 -15.21
C ALA A 94 7.82 -8.66 -14.27
N GLU A 95 6.78 -7.96 -14.72
CA GLU A 95 6.03 -7.01 -13.88
C GLU A 95 5.30 -7.70 -12.73
N ARG A 96 4.72 -8.89 -12.96
CA ARG A 96 4.09 -9.70 -11.90
C ARG A 96 5.09 -10.15 -10.85
N ALA A 97 6.28 -10.59 -11.27
CA ALA A 97 7.33 -11.00 -10.35
C ALA A 97 7.78 -9.83 -9.45
N GLU A 98 7.94 -8.63 -10.01
CA GLU A 98 8.24 -7.42 -9.23
C GLU A 98 7.09 -7.06 -8.29
N GLY A 99 5.85 -7.16 -8.73
CA GLY A 99 4.66 -6.97 -7.90
C GLY A 99 4.63 -7.92 -6.70
N THR A 100 4.97 -9.17 -6.89
CA THR A 100 5.03 -10.19 -5.83
C THR A 100 6.07 -9.82 -4.75
N VAL A 101 7.21 -9.27 -5.13
CA VAL A 101 8.21 -8.78 -4.18
C VAL A 101 7.63 -7.67 -3.31
N LEU A 102 6.91 -6.72 -3.89
CA LEU A 102 6.28 -5.61 -3.16
C LEU A 102 5.15 -6.09 -2.25
N ASP A 103 4.33 -7.03 -2.70
CA ASP A 103 3.20 -7.56 -1.94
C ASP A 103 3.64 -8.20 -0.61
N ALA A 104 4.85 -8.71 -0.52
CA ALA A 104 5.42 -9.26 0.73
C ALA A 104 5.57 -8.22 1.85
N TYR A 105 5.61 -6.94 1.52
CA TYR A 105 5.71 -5.81 2.48
C TYR A 105 4.36 -5.17 2.78
N LEU A 106 3.34 -5.50 2.03
CA LEU A 106 2.01 -4.91 2.18
C LEU A 106 1.14 -5.75 3.12
N PRO A 107 0.19 -5.11 3.84
CA PRO A 107 -0.82 -5.85 4.57
C PRO A 107 -1.59 -6.80 3.66
N ALA A 108 -2.07 -7.92 4.20
CA ALA A 108 -2.92 -8.85 3.47
C ALA A 108 -4.12 -8.13 2.84
N GLN A 109 -4.33 -8.31 1.54
CA GLN A 109 -5.44 -7.68 0.83
C GLN A 109 -6.77 -8.26 1.30
N LEU A 110 -7.78 -7.40 1.42
CA LEU A 110 -9.14 -7.82 1.77
C LEU A 110 -9.76 -8.63 0.63
N SER A 111 -10.38 -9.75 0.97
CA SER A 111 -11.29 -10.45 0.06
C SER A 111 -12.55 -9.62 -0.20
N ASP A 112 -13.33 -9.98 -1.21
CA ASP A 112 -14.60 -9.31 -1.49
C ASP A 112 -15.60 -9.45 -0.32
N ALA A 113 -15.60 -10.61 0.35
CA ALA A 113 -16.42 -10.84 1.54
C ALA A 113 -16.00 -9.94 2.70
N GLU A 114 -14.71 -9.89 3.04
CA GLU A 114 -14.18 -9.03 4.11
C GLU A 114 -14.43 -7.55 3.83
N LEU A 115 -14.21 -7.11 2.59
CA LEU A 115 -14.50 -5.74 2.20
C LEU A 115 -16.00 -5.44 2.34
N GLY A 116 -16.85 -6.37 1.90
CA GLY A 116 -18.30 -6.26 2.02
C GLY A 116 -18.76 -6.10 3.48
N GLU A 117 -18.19 -6.86 4.40
CA GLU A 117 -18.48 -6.75 5.84
C GLU A 117 -18.08 -5.39 6.42
N LEU A 118 -16.89 -4.89 6.06
CA LEU A 118 -16.41 -3.57 6.49
C LEU A 118 -17.29 -2.44 5.95
N VAL A 119 -17.71 -2.55 4.70
CA VAL A 119 -18.61 -1.57 4.08
C VAL A 119 -19.98 -1.57 4.76
N THR A 120 -20.55 -2.74 5.01
CA THR A 120 -21.83 -2.87 5.74
C THR A 120 -21.73 -2.23 7.12
N ALA A 121 -20.71 -2.56 7.89
CA ALA A 121 -20.49 -1.99 9.22
C ALA A 121 -20.37 -0.45 9.18
N ALA A 122 -19.66 0.10 8.20
CA ALA A 122 -19.49 1.54 8.03
C ALA A 122 -20.82 2.24 7.64
N ILE A 123 -21.62 1.60 6.78
CA ILE A 123 -22.95 2.11 6.41
C ILE A 123 -23.87 2.13 7.64
N GLU A 124 -23.90 1.06 8.43
CA GLU A 124 -24.70 0.99 9.66
C GLU A 124 -24.25 2.03 10.70
N GLU A 125 -22.95 2.19 10.88
CA GLU A 125 -22.36 3.14 11.83
C GLU A 125 -22.66 4.60 11.46
N THR A 126 -22.66 4.93 10.17
CA THR A 126 -22.93 6.29 9.68
C THR A 126 -24.42 6.57 9.46
N GLY A 127 -25.25 5.54 9.42
CA GLY A 127 -26.67 5.67 9.07
C GLY A 127 -26.91 6.06 7.62
N ALA A 128 -25.92 5.84 6.75
CA ALA A 128 -25.98 6.15 5.33
C ALA A 128 -27.08 5.34 4.62
N SER A 129 -27.85 5.99 3.78
CA SER A 129 -28.97 5.36 3.06
C SER A 129 -29.04 5.75 1.58
N THR A 130 -28.28 6.74 1.16
CA THR A 130 -28.31 7.27 -0.21
C THR A 130 -26.89 7.42 -0.76
N PRO A 131 -26.71 7.46 -2.10
CA PRO A 131 -25.42 7.74 -2.71
C PRO A 131 -24.78 9.06 -2.29
N ARG A 132 -25.55 10.02 -1.80
CA ARG A 132 -25.05 11.30 -1.28
C ARG A 132 -24.26 11.14 0.03
N ASP A 133 -24.50 10.06 0.76
CA ASP A 133 -23.84 9.76 2.03
C ASP A 133 -22.48 9.08 1.85
N MET A 134 -22.07 8.83 0.61
CA MET A 134 -20.83 8.13 0.27
C MET A 134 -19.61 8.74 0.93
N GLY A 135 -19.51 10.08 1.00
CA GLY A 135 -18.40 10.78 1.64
C GLY A 135 -18.24 10.45 3.12
N GLN A 136 -19.35 10.32 3.86
CA GLN A 136 -19.35 9.94 5.28
C GLN A 136 -18.90 8.49 5.47
N VAL A 137 -19.37 7.59 4.62
CA VAL A 137 -18.99 6.18 4.65
C VAL A 137 -17.50 6.03 4.34
N MET A 138 -17.01 6.71 3.31
CA MET A 138 -15.59 6.68 2.94
C MET A 138 -14.69 7.24 4.02
N LYS A 139 -15.12 8.27 4.74
CA LYS A 139 -14.36 8.85 5.86
C LYS A 139 -14.12 7.84 6.99
N VAL A 140 -15.09 6.98 7.25
CA VAL A 140 -14.98 5.89 8.24
C VAL A 140 -14.16 4.72 7.70
N LEU A 141 -14.35 4.35 6.43
CA LEU A 141 -13.72 3.20 5.80
C LEU A 141 -12.24 3.39 5.49
N THR A 142 -11.85 4.56 5.00
CA THR A 142 -10.49 4.81 4.52
C THR A 142 -9.41 4.40 5.53
N PRO A 143 -9.47 4.78 6.83
CA PRO A 143 -8.48 4.34 7.79
C PRO A 143 -8.54 2.82 8.09
N ARG A 144 -9.71 2.20 7.97
CA ARG A 144 -9.91 0.76 8.26
C ARG A 144 -9.37 -0.14 7.15
N VAL A 145 -9.38 0.34 5.91
CA VAL A 145 -8.95 -0.43 4.74
C VAL A 145 -7.57 0.00 4.22
N ALA A 146 -6.93 0.95 4.86
CA ALA A 146 -5.65 1.52 4.42
C ALA A 146 -4.61 0.43 4.11
N GLY A 147 -4.11 0.42 2.87
CA GLY A 147 -3.15 -0.56 2.39
C GLY A 147 -3.70 -1.98 2.15
N ARG A 148 -4.96 -2.26 2.49
CA ARG A 148 -5.59 -3.59 2.38
C ARG A 148 -6.58 -3.72 1.23
N ALA A 149 -7.02 -2.61 0.67
CA ALA A 149 -7.85 -2.56 -0.54
C ALA A 149 -7.57 -1.29 -1.33
N GLN A 150 -7.71 -1.38 -2.65
CA GLN A 150 -7.57 -0.20 -3.51
C GLN A 150 -8.77 0.74 -3.33
N GLY A 151 -8.52 2.05 -3.28
CA GLY A 151 -9.56 3.06 -3.08
C GLY A 151 -10.71 2.97 -4.09
N GLY A 152 -10.41 2.69 -5.35
CA GLY A 152 -11.43 2.51 -6.39
C GLY A 152 -12.34 1.30 -6.14
N ARG A 153 -11.79 0.20 -5.64
CA ARG A 153 -12.54 -1.01 -5.27
C ARG A 153 -13.44 -0.76 -4.06
N VAL A 154 -12.92 -0.05 -3.06
CA VAL A 154 -13.70 0.36 -1.88
C VAL A 154 -14.87 1.26 -2.29
N ALA A 155 -14.60 2.29 -3.08
CA ALA A 155 -15.61 3.22 -3.58
C ALA A 155 -16.69 2.52 -4.41
N ALA A 156 -16.31 1.57 -5.26
CA ALA A 156 -17.25 0.80 -6.07
C ALA A 156 -18.19 -0.06 -5.19
N GLU A 157 -17.66 -0.72 -4.16
CA GLU A 157 -18.47 -1.51 -3.23
C GLU A 157 -19.44 -0.65 -2.40
N VAL A 158 -18.96 0.50 -1.91
CA VAL A 158 -19.84 1.47 -1.20
C VAL A 158 -20.96 1.93 -2.10
N ARG A 159 -20.64 2.32 -3.33
CA ARG A 159 -21.63 2.79 -4.31
C ARG A 159 -22.66 1.72 -4.60
N ARG A 160 -22.20 0.48 -4.84
CA ARG A 160 -23.09 -0.66 -5.10
C ARG A 160 -24.10 -0.86 -3.97
N ARG A 161 -23.66 -0.75 -2.72
CA ARG A 161 -24.51 -0.97 -1.54
C ARG A 161 -25.45 0.18 -1.23
N LEU A 162 -25.09 1.41 -1.59
CA LEU A 162 -25.95 2.58 -1.41
C LEU A 162 -26.97 2.77 -2.55
N GLN A 163 -26.81 2.05 -3.66
CA GLN A 163 -27.74 2.08 -4.80
C GLN A 163 -28.76 0.95 -4.79
N GLY A 164 -28.51 -0.10 -4.05
CA GLY A 164 -29.34 -1.29 -3.97
C GLY A 164 -30.22 -1.36 -2.77
#